data_4a983bfc1c31c6099fa960025b4645ff
#
_entry.id   4a983bfc1c31c6099fa960025b4645ff
#
_cell.length_a   1.000
_cell.length_b   1.000
_cell.length_c   1.000
_cell.angle_alpha   90.00
_cell.angle_beta   90.00
_cell.angle_gamma   90.00
#
_symmetry.space_group_name_H-M   'P 1'
#
loop_
_entity.id
_entity.type
_entity.pdbx_description
1 polymer ?
#
loop_
_entity_poly.entity_id
_entity_poly.type
_entity_poly.pdbx_seq_one_letter_code
_entity_poly.pdbx_strand_id
1 'polypeptide(L)'
;MSVLLLHRHRMLSKPLYNFSPESHFSSSSSFLITKIPKKFKKKRKKKESPRTKHVQTQPNLVSHFENILLTDNHFRFLNKTKNYLSKQPLQVLRLDDAGKLHQQLGFPRGRKVLKSILRHPLILQTYRHSDNKIWFGFTDFMDALLRNEQTIHHELEGQRVDVVRKLLMMSANKRIPLSKLYHNRLLFGLPEDFRDRVVPKYPHYFKVVDVEEDDGKRVLELVNWDHSLAVSALEKEFLVDEDKVKRAFKFPIKHGNALELDMEDERKLNMLNTLPLVSPYSEEGSKLDLWTLEAEKYRVGIIHEFLSLTLEKRAYIHNIVEFKEEFSLTKHTYQMLLKQPRTFYLAGTEMNWCVFLKDAYGEDGQLINKDPQVVFNEKLYKYADMQHLESNFGE
;
A
#
# COMPACT_ATOMS: atom_id res chain seq x y z
N MET A 1 -26.20 -1.28 27.20
CA MET A 1 -24.90 -0.61 27.12
C MET A 1 -23.99 -0.87 28.32
N SER A 2 -24.50 -1.01 29.55
CA SER A 2 -23.68 -1.23 30.76
C SER A 2 -23.01 -2.61 30.87
N VAL A 3 -23.51 -3.64 30.22
CA VAL A 3 -23.02 -5.04 30.37
C VAL A 3 -21.67 -5.27 29.70
N LEU A 4 -21.39 -4.59 28.61
CA LEU A 4 -20.10 -4.70 27.89
C LEU A 4 -18.96 -3.98 28.60
N LEU A 5 -19.24 -2.87 29.26
CA LEU A 5 -18.26 -2.15 30.10
C LEU A 5 -17.87 -2.98 31.33
N LEU A 6 -18.84 -3.67 31.96
CA LEU A 6 -18.59 -4.57 33.10
C LEU A 6 -17.79 -5.82 32.68
N HIS A 7 -17.96 -6.30 31.46
CA HIS A 7 -17.18 -7.43 30.95
C HIS A 7 -15.71 -7.05 30.65
N ARG A 8 -15.47 -5.83 30.14
CA ARG A 8 -14.09 -5.30 29.99
C ARG A 8 -13.36 -5.16 31.31
N HIS A 9 -14.02 -4.65 32.37
CA HIS A 9 -13.40 -4.51 33.68
C HIS A 9 -13.12 -5.86 34.38
N ARG A 10 -13.95 -6.87 34.16
CA ARG A 10 -13.75 -8.21 34.77
C ARG A 10 -12.65 -9.04 34.14
N MET A 11 -12.38 -8.86 32.86
CA MET A 11 -11.33 -9.61 32.13
C MET A 11 -9.91 -9.09 32.42
N LEU A 12 -9.77 -7.81 32.82
CA LEU A 12 -8.47 -7.18 33.09
C LEU A 12 -7.90 -7.56 34.50
N SER A 13 -8.63 -8.30 35.33
CA SER A 13 -8.22 -8.68 36.69
C SER A 13 -7.63 -10.09 36.83
N LYS A 14 -7.38 -10.83 35.74
CA LYS A 14 -6.72 -12.14 35.80
C LYS A 14 -5.24 -12.04 35.46
N PRO A 15 -4.33 -12.62 36.25
CA PRO A 15 -2.90 -12.58 36.01
C PRO A 15 -2.52 -13.42 34.78
N LEU A 16 -1.75 -12.84 33.85
CA LEU A 16 -1.12 -13.54 32.77
C LEU A 16 0.05 -14.38 33.32
N TYR A 17 0.07 -15.63 32.93
CA TYR A 17 1.08 -16.63 33.28
C TYR A 17 2.50 -16.16 32.95
N ASN A 18 3.40 -16.35 33.94
CA ASN A 18 4.84 -16.24 33.79
C ASN A 18 5.38 -17.30 32.82
N PHE A 19 6.01 -16.87 31.75
CA PHE A 19 6.98 -17.70 31.04
C PHE A 19 8.38 -17.17 31.36
N SER A 20 9.12 -17.92 32.16
CA SER A 20 10.57 -17.78 32.29
C SER A 20 11.26 -18.51 31.16
N PRO A 21 12.25 -17.94 30.51
CA PRO A 21 13.29 -18.74 29.87
C PRO A 21 14.55 -18.66 30.72
N GLU A 22 14.85 -19.77 31.40
CA GLU A 22 16.21 -20.08 31.79
C GLU A 22 16.96 -20.64 30.58
N SER A 23 18.11 -20.10 30.27
CA SER A 23 19.26 -20.90 29.87
C SER A 23 20.53 -20.04 29.89
N HIS A 24 21.40 -20.42 30.77
CA HIS A 24 22.80 -20.05 30.87
C HIS A 24 23.57 -20.30 29.56
N PHE A 25 24.38 -19.38 29.14
CA PHE A 25 25.69 -19.72 28.56
C PHE A 25 26.72 -18.62 28.87
N SER A 26 27.67 -18.98 29.72
CA SER A 26 28.90 -18.24 29.97
C SER A 26 29.95 -18.69 28.94
N SER A 27 30.66 -17.78 28.32
CA SER A 27 32.06 -17.95 28.04
C SER A 27 32.76 -16.65 27.69
N SER A 28 33.65 -16.29 28.56
CA SER A 28 34.69 -15.27 28.41
C SER A 28 35.69 -15.67 27.35
N SER A 29 36.03 -14.80 26.43
CA SER A 29 37.35 -14.77 25.82
C SER A 29 37.73 -13.35 25.42
N SER A 30 38.72 -12.85 26.13
CA SER A 30 39.47 -11.65 25.89
C SER A 30 40.29 -11.80 24.61
N PHE A 31 40.13 -10.90 23.63
CA PHE A 31 41.09 -10.74 22.55
C PHE A 31 41.65 -9.33 22.50
N LEU A 32 42.96 -9.29 22.54
CA LEU A 32 43.84 -8.15 22.48
C LEU A 32 43.62 -7.30 21.22
N ILE A 33 43.47 -5.99 21.43
CA ILE A 33 43.44 -4.98 20.37
C ILE A 33 44.86 -4.67 19.95
N THR A 34 45.32 -5.11 18.81
CA THR A 34 46.51 -4.63 18.14
C THR A 34 46.16 -3.47 17.22
N LYS A 35 46.74 -2.29 17.49
CA LYS A 35 46.60 -1.08 16.67
C LYS A 35 47.27 -1.28 15.31
N ILE A 36 46.49 -1.18 14.23
CA ILE A 36 46.95 -1.15 12.83
C ILE A 36 47.08 0.33 12.39
N PRO A 37 48.21 0.74 11.76
CA PRO A 37 48.46 2.15 11.41
C PRO A 37 47.57 2.60 10.22
N LYS A 38 47.01 3.81 10.32
CA LYS A 38 46.18 4.45 9.30
C LYS A 38 47.01 4.74 8.04
N LYS A 39 46.80 3.99 6.96
CA LYS A 39 47.27 4.35 5.62
C LYS A 39 46.38 5.46 5.03
N PHE A 40 46.98 6.56 4.65
CA PHE A 40 46.36 7.66 3.91
C PHE A 40 45.77 7.15 2.59
N LYS A 41 44.43 7.10 2.46
CA LYS A 41 43.75 6.86 1.18
C LYS A 41 43.64 8.17 0.41
N LYS A 42 44.39 8.31 -0.69
CA LYS A 42 44.18 9.35 -1.71
C LYS A 42 42.73 9.32 -2.18
N LYS A 43 42.00 10.42 -1.97
CA LYS A 43 40.65 10.62 -2.56
C LYS A 43 40.77 10.60 -4.08
N ARG A 44 40.32 9.49 -4.71
CA ARG A 44 40.02 9.47 -6.15
C ARG A 44 38.80 10.39 -6.36
N LYS A 45 38.99 11.48 -7.14
CA LYS A 45 37.87 12.27 -7.68
C LYS A 45 37.00 11.35 -8.50
N LYS A 46 35.79 11.04 -8.02
CA LYS A 46 34.74 10.41 -8.83
C LYS A 46 34.42 11.37 -9.96
N LYS A 47 34.61 10.94 -11.23
CA LYS A 47 34.01 11.59 -12.38
C LYS A 47 32.49 11.61 -12.14
N GLU A 48 31.92 12.79 -12.03
CA GLU A 48 30.47 12.97 -12.00
C GLU A 48 29.94 12.48 -13.33
N SER A 49 29.08 11.44 -13.29
CA SER A 49 28.21 11.12 -14.41
C SER A 49 27.31 12.33 -14.69
N PRO A 50 26.93 12.62 -15.94
CA PRO A 50 26.04 13.73 -16.22
C PRO A 50 24.76 13.52 -15.38
N ARG A 51 24.57 14.39 -14.38
CA ARG A 51 23.31 14.50 -13.65
C ARG A 51 22.25 14.82 -14.69
N THR A 52 21.34 13.90 -14.92
CA THR A 52 20.04 14.23 -15.50
C THR A 52 19.52 15.42 -14.71
N LYS A 53 19.40 16.57 -15.36
CA LYS A 53 18.84 17.75 -14.73
C LYS A 53 17.40 17.42 -14.39
N HIS A 54 17.12 17.05 -13.14
CA HIS A 54 15.78 17.12 -12.61
C HIS A 54 15.36 18.59 -12.77
N VAL A 55 14.39 18.81 -13.62
CA VAL A 55 13.75 20.12 -13.74
C VAL A 55 13.25 20.44 -12.35
N GLN A 56 13.85 21.46 -11.73
CA GLN A 56 13.37 21.97 -10.44
C GLN A 56 11.96 22.50 -10.70
N THR A 57 10.99 21.75 -10.22
CA THR A 57 9.59 22.17 -10.13
C THR A 57 9.55 23.51 -9.41
N GLN A 58 8.85 24.47 -9.99
CA GLN A 58 8.61 25.74 -9.33
C GLN A 58 7.98 25.48 -7.96
N PRO A 59 8.50 26.07 -6.86
CA PRO A 59 8.16 25.68 -5.49
C PRO A 59 6.70 26.00 -5.07
N ASN A 60 5.88 26.56 -5.93
CA ASN A 60 4.55 27.08 -5.60
C ASN A 60 3.36 26.26 -6.11
N LEU A 61 3.57 25.12 -6.80
CA LEU A 61 2.48 24.23 -7.21
C LEU A 61 2.72 22.83 -6.64
N VAL A 62 2.39 22.64 -5.37
CA VAL A 62 2.20 21.31 -4.82
C VAL A 62 1.03 20.70 -5.56
N SER A 63 1.26 19.66 -6.34
CA SER A 63 0.18 18.99 -7.08
C SER A 63 -0.81 18.36 -6.11
N HIS A 64 -2.05 18.15 -6.54
CA HIS A 64 -3.06 17.45 -5.73
C HIS A 64 -2.56 16.08 -5.25
N PHE A 65 -1.78 15.38 -6.05
CA PHE A 65 -1.21 14.09 -5.71
C PHE A 65 -0.15 14.16 -4.60
N GLU A 66 0.65 15.23 -4.56
CA GLU A 66 1.58 15.47 -3.45
C GLU A 66 0.81 15.75 -2.14
N ASN A 67 -0.32 16.46 -2.21
CA ASN A 67 -1.18 16.67 -1.05
C ASN A 67 -1.75 15.36 -0.50
N ILE A 68 -2.12 14.39 -1.35
CA ILE A 68 -2.56 13.07 -0.92
C ILE A 68 -1.45 12.38 -0.11
N LEU A 69 -0.20 12.43 -0.58
CA LEU A 69 0.93 11.83 0.15
C LEU A 69 1.23 12.55 1.46
N LEU A 70 1.05 13.86 1.52
CA LEU A 70 1.18 14.62 2.77
C LEU A 70 0.12 14.19 3.77
N THR A 71 -1.13 13.99 3.33
CA THR A 71 -2.23 13.46 4.14
C THR A 71 -1.93 12.06 4.66
N ASP A 72 -1.42 11.15 3.81
CA ASP A 72 -0.98 9.81 4.23
C ASP A 72 0.08 9.87 5.35
N ASN A 73 1.07 10.75 5.18
CA ASN A 73 2.12 10.93 6.18
C ASN A 73 1.57 11.52 7.49
N HIS A 74 0.61 12.45 7.40
CA HIS A 74 -0.04 13.06 8.55
C HIS A 74 -0.78 12.01 9.39
N PHE A 75 -1.59 11.17 8.75
CA PHE A 75 -2.38 10.13 9.42
C PHE A 75 -1.68 8.78 9.56
N ARG A 76 -0.41 8.69 9.19
CA ARG A 76 0.35 7.43 9.25
C ARG A 76 0.34 6.78 10.64
N PHE A 77 0.48 7.58 11.68
CA PHE A 77 0.40 7.10 13.06
C PHE A 77 -0.97 6.49 13.36
N LEU A 78 -2.04 7.21 13.02
CA LEU A 78 -3.41 6.79 13.26
C LEU A 78 -3.71 5.47 12.56
N ASN A 79 -3.42 5.37 11.27
CA ASN A 79 -3.67 4.17 10.46
C ASN A 79 -2.89 2.96 10.97
N LYS A 80 -1.61 3.13 11.29
CA LYS A 80 -0.79 2.03 11.80
C LYS A 80 -1.23 1.59 13.20
N THR A 81 -1.58 2.55 14.05
CA THR A 81 -2.07 2.25 15.41
C THR A 81 -3.43 1.55 15.33
N LYS A 82 -4.35 2.01 14.48
CA LYS A 82 -5.63 1.33 14.22
C LYS A 82 -5.39 -0.14 13.84
N ASN A 83 -4.60 -0.36 12.80
CA ASN A 83 -4.32 -1.71 12.30
C ASN A 83 -3.58 -2.59 13.31
N TYR A 84 -2.76 -2.02 14.18
CA TYR A 84 -2.05 -2.77 15.23
C TYR A 84 -3.00 -3.14 16.38
N LEU A 85 -3.75 -2.18 16.92
CA LEU A 85 -4.68 -2.41 18.04
C LEU A 85 -5.81 -3.37 17.65
N SER A 86 -6.33 -3.28 16.41
CA SER A 86 -7.38 -4.19 15.94
C SER A 86 -6.98 -5.67 15.97
N LYS A 87 -5.67 -5.97 15.96
CA LYS A 87 -5.13 -7.34 16.09
C LYS A 87 -4.99 -7.80 17.54
N GLN A 88 -5.01 -6.89 18.49
CA GLN A 88 -4.85 -7.24 19.90
C GLN A 88 -6.19 -7.77 20.45
N PRO A 89 -6.18 -8.83 21.29
CA PRO A 89 -7.42 -9.45 21.78
C PRO A 89 -8.35 -8.48 22.50
N LEU A 90 -7.79 -7.50 23.23
CA LEU A 90 -8.55 -6.49 23.97
C LEU A 90 -8.52 -5.11 23.32
N GLN A 91 -7.88 -4.99 22.15
CA GLN A 91 -7.69 -3.73 21.41
C GLN A 91 -7.04 -2.61 22.27
N VAL A 92 -6.20 -3.02 23.21
CA VAL A 92 -5.48 -2.13 24.12
C VAL A 92 -3.99 -2.43 24.14
N LEU A 93 -3.18 -1.42 24.47
CA LEU A 93 -1.73 -1.55 24.56
C LEU A 93 -1.21 -0.71 25.72
N ARG A 94 -0.19 -1.24 26.42
CA ARG A 94 0.51 -0.50 27.46
C ARG A 94 1.40 0.59 26.85
N LEU A 95 1.39 1.79 27.43
CA LEU A 95 2.14 2.94 26.90
C LEU A 95 3.65 2.68 26.79
N ASP A 96 4.22 1.96 27.78
CA ASP A 96 5.65 1.62 27.80
C ASP A 96 6.04 0.71 26.64
N ASP A 97 5.17 -0.25 26.28
CA ASP A 97 5.40 -1.18 25.16
C ASP A 97 5.22 -0.48 23.83
N ALA A 98 4.31 0.49 23.75
CA ALA A 98 4.15 1.31 22.55
C ALA A 98 5.43 2.05 22.17
N GLY A 99 6.24 2.46 23.16
CA GLY A 99 7.55 3.08 22.91
C GLY A 99 8.54 2.15 22.18
N LYS A 100 8.48 0.84 22.46
CA LYS A 100 9.30 -0.19 21.78
C LYS A 100 8.80 -0.48 20.36
N LEU A 101 7.50 -0.32 20.15
CA LEU A 101 6.80 -0.62 18.90
C LEU A 101 6.66 0.62 17.98
N HIS A 102 7.47 1.66 18.18
CA HIS A 102 7.32 2.95 17.49
C HIS A 102 7.24 2.85 15.95
N GLN A 103 7.98 1.93 15.33
CA GLN A 103 7.95 1.73 13.88
C GLN A 103 6.64 1.07 13.43
N GLN A 104 6.16 0.08 14.18
CA GLN A 104 4.92 -0.65 13.90
C GLN A 104 3.70 0.24 14.07
N LEU A 105 3.73 1.13 15.07
CA LEU A 105 2.68 2.10 15.35
C LEU A 105 2.83 3.41 14.54
N GLY A 106 3.88 3.54 13.76
CA GLY A 106 4.07 4.70 12.88
C GLY A 106 4.43 6.01 13.57
N PHE A 107 4.92 5.97 14.80
CA PHE A 107 5.36 7.17 15.50
C PHE A 107 6.54 7.85 14.80
N PRO A 108 6.50 9.18 14.64
CA PRO A 108 7.67 9.93 14.21
C PRO A 108 8.80 9.77 15.22
N ARG A 109 10.04 9.62 14.73
CA ARG A 109 11.23 9.57 15.59
C ARG A 109 11.29 10.81 16.48
N GLY A 110 11.59 10.61 17.78
CA GLY A 110 11.75 11.69 18.76
C GLY A 110 10.45 12.28 19.31
N ARG A 111 9.26 11.87 18.87
CA ARG A 111 7.98 12.29 19.45
C ARG A 111 7.57 11.36 20.59
N LYS A 112 7.04 11.94 21.68
CA LYS A 112 6.49 11.18 22.81
C LYS A 112 5.18 10.51 22.34
N VAL A 113 5.06 9.20 22.57
CA VAL A 113 3.88 8.39 22.22
C VAL A 113 2.61 8.98 22.81
N LEU A 114 2.63 9.33 24.10
CA LEU A 114 1.50 9.94 24.79
C LEU A 114 1.01 11.21 24.08
N LYS A 115 1.92 12.10 23.64
CA LYS A 115 1.53 13.32 22.94
C LYS A 115 0.85 13.03 21.61
N SER A 116 1.21 11.94 20.93
CA SER A 116 0.54 11.53 19.68
C SER A 116 -0.85 10.95 19.93
N ILE A 117 -1.02 10.23 21.02
CA ILE A 117 -2.34 9.68 21.43
C ILE A 117 -3.28 10.83 21.81
N LEU A 118 -2.82 11.76 22.64
CA LEU A 118 -3.62 12.91 23.12
C LEU A 118 -4.03 13.88 22.00
N ARG A 119 -3.46 13.77 20.82
CA ARG A 119 -3.89 14.55 19.64
C ARG A 119 -5.16 14.02 18.98
N HIS A 120 -5.54 12.79 19.29
CA HIS A 120 -6.70 12.13 18.68
C HIS A 120 -7.65 11.58 19.74
N PRO A 121 -8.19 12.42 20.65
CA PRO A 121 -8.96 11.95 21.81
C PRO A 121 -10.35 11.40 21.44
N LEU A 122 -10.94 11.70 20.26
CA LEU A 122 -12.13 11.01 19.76
C LEU A 122 -11.86 9.56 19.37
N ILE A 123 -10.61 9.24 19.03
CA ILE A 123 -10.25 7.95 18.44
C ILE A 123 -9.53 7.08 19.47
N LEU A 124 -8.61 7.67 20.25
CA LEU A 124 -7.77 7.00 21.22
C LEU A 124 -8.00 7.59 22.62
N GLN A 125 -8.15 6.72 23.61
CA GLN A 125 -8.24 7.09 25.01
C GLN A 125 -7.14 6.46 25.83
N THR A 126 -6.72 7.15 26.89
CA THR A 126 -5.75 6.64 27.86
C THR A 126 -6.44 6.41 29.19
N TYR A 127 -6.06 5.37 29.90
CA TYR A 127 -6.56 5.05 31.22
C TYR A 127 -5.46 4.45 32.08
N ARG A 128 -5.64 4.55 33.41
CA ARG A 128 -4.75 3.93 34.38
C ARG A 128 -5.34 2.57 34.77
N HIS A 129 -4.56 1.53 34.55
CA HIS A 129 -4.96 0.17 34.92
C HIS A 129 -4.66 -0.12 36.40
N SER A 130 -5.16 -1.25 36.94
CA SER A 130 -4.93 -1.69 38.32
C SER A 130 -3.46 -1.91 38.67
N ASP A 131 -2.60 -2.15 37.68
CA ASP A 131 -1.13 -2.23 37.79
C ASP A 131 -0.46 -0.86 37.95
N ASN A 132 -1.23 0.21 38.07
CA ASN A 132 -0.81 1.61 38.16
C ASN A 132 -0.06 2.11 36.90
N LYS A 133 -0.13 1.39 35.78
CA LYS A 133 0.47 1.78 34.49
C LYS A 133 -0.55 2.41 33.56
N ILE A 134 -0.06 3.22 32.65
CA ILE A 134 -0.90 3.86 31.64
C ILE A 134 -1.05 2.91 30.46
N TRP A 135 -2.30 2.68 30.08
CA TRP A 135 -2.72 1.94 28.90
C TRP A 135 -3.49 2.86 27.97
N PHE A 136 -3.59 2.49 26.71
CA PHE A 136 -4.44 3.18 25.76
C PHE A 136 -5.15 2.18 24.85
N GLY A 137 -6.26 2.61 24.31
CA GLY A 137 -7.10 1.81 23.41
C GLY A 137 -8.05 2.70 22.64
N PHE A 138 -9.00 2.09 21.94
CA PHE A 138 -10.02 2.82 21.22
C PHE A 138 -11.05 3.42 22.17
N THR A 139 -11.66 4.52 21.71
CA THR A 139 -12.87 5.09 22.33
C THR A 139 -14.12 4.32 21.89
N ASP A 140 -15.23 4.48 22.59
CA ASP A 140 -16.53 3.90 22.17
C ASP A 140 -16.96 4.42 20.78
N PHE A 141 -16.60 5.67 20.47
CA PHE A 141 -16.84 6.27 19.15
C PHE A 141 -16.04 5.53 18.05
N MET A 142 -14.75 5.27 18.31
CA MET A 142 -13.93 4.52 17.35
C MET A 142 -14.39 3.07 17.23
N ASP A 143 -14.83 2.44 18.31
CA ASP A 143 -15.41 1.08 18.28
C ASP A 143 -16.67 1.03 17.38
N ALA A 144 -17.49 2.09 17.38
CA ALA A 144 -18.64 2.20 16.47
C ALA A 144 -18.20 2.36 15.00
N LEU A 145 -17.16 3.14 14.75
CA LEU A 145 -16.56 3.27 13.39
C LEU A 145 -15.99 1.94 12.90
N LEU A 146 -15.28 1.19 13.75
CA LEU A 146 -14.72 -0.11 13.38
C LEU A 146 -15.82 -1.13 13.04
N ARG A 147 -16.96 -1.11 13.75
CA ARG A 147 -18.12 -1.94 13.36
C ARG A 147 -18.64 -1.57 11.97
N ASN A 148 -18.71 -0.28 11.65
CA ASN A 148 -19.08 0.16 10.30
C ASN A 148 -18.06 -0.30 9.25
N GLU A 149 -16.76 -0.23 9.55
CA GLU A 149 -15.71 -0.77 8.65
C GLU A 149 -15.89 -2.27 8.41
N GLN A 150 -16.23 -3.05 9.44
CA GLN A 150 -16.52 -4.48 9.31
C GLN A 150 -17.74 -4.74 8.42
N THR A 151 -18.80 -3.92 8.51
CA THR A 151 -19.97 -4.01 7.65
C THR A 151 -19.56 -3.76 6.19
N ILE A 152 -18.76 -2.72 5.90
CA ILE A 152 -18.23 -2.43 4.56
C ILE A 152 -17.44 -3.65 4.02
N HIS A 153 -16.57 -4.25 4.83
CA HIS A 153 -15.83 -5.43 4.42
C HIS A 153 -16.73 -6.62 4.11
N HIS A 154 -17.83 -6.79 4.86
CA HIS A 154 -18.78 -7.87 4.63
C HIS A 154 -19.59 -7.65 3.35
N GLU A 155 -20.11 -6.45 3.14
CA GLU A 155 -20.91 -6.10 1.96
C GLU A 155 -20.10 -6.18 0.66
N LEU A 156 -18.83 -5.81 0.71
CA LEU A 156 -17.94 -5.80 -0.46
C LEU A 156 -17.12 -7.09 -0.61
N GLU A 157 -17.34 -8.11 0.22
CA GLU A 157 -16.53 -9.34 0.20
C GLU A 157 -16.48 -9.98 -1.20
N GLY A 158 -17.63 -10.09 -1.89
CA GLY A 158 -17.68 -10.63 -3.25
C GLY A 158 -16.81 -9.82 -4.24
N GLN A 159 -16.90 -8.49 -4.20
CA GLN A 159 -16.09 -7.63 -5.07
C GLN A 159 -14.59 -7.76 -4.75
N ARG A 160 -14.21 -7.93 -3.48
CA ARG A 160 -12.82 -8.16 -3.09
C ARG A 160 -12.30 -9.52 -3.58
N VAL A 161 -13.15 -10.54 -3.55
CA VAL A 161 -12.87 -11.86 -4.13
C VAL A 161 -12.60 -11.73 -5.63
N ASP A 162 -13.43 -10.98 -6.37
CA ASP A 162 -13.23 -10.76 -7.81
C ASP A 162 -11.93 -9.98 -8.11
N VAL A 163 -11.55 -9.01 -7.26
CA VAL A 163 -10.24 -8.35 -7.37
C VAL A 163 -9.10 -9.36 -7.27
N VAL A 164 -9.15 -10.27 -6.29
CA VAL A 164 -8.11 -11.31 -6.14
C VAL A 164 -8.11 -12.28 -7.31
N ARG A 165 -9.29 -12.67 -7.81
CA ARG A 165 -9.40 -13.50 -9.03
C ARG A 165 -8.73 -12.80 -10.21
N LYS A 166 -9.00 -11.51 -10.43
CA LYS A 166 -8.38 -10.72 -11.50
C LYS A 166 -6.86 -10.63 -11.36
N LEU A 167 -6.34 -10.42 -10.15
CA LEU A 167 -4.89 -10.44 -9.90
C LEU A 167 -4.27 -11.80 -10.27
N LEU A 168 -4.92 -12.90 -9.89
CA LEU A 168 -4.47 -14.25 -10.24
C LEU A 168 -4.57 -14.50 -11.75
N MET A 169 -5.63 -14.04 -12.40
CA MET A 169 -5.81 -14.15 -13.86
C MET A 169 -4.73 -13.40 -14.64
N MET A 170 -4.27 -12.23 -14.14
CA MET A 170 -3.16 -11.49 -14.73
C MET A 170 -1.81 -12.16 -14.52
N SER A 171 -1.65 -12.97 -13.48
CA SER A 171 -0.35 -13.59 -13.18
C SER A 171 0.01 -14.67 -14.21
N ALA A 172 1.28 -14.73 -14.62
CA ALA A 172 1.78 -15.64 -15.66
C ALA A 172 1.43 -17.12 -15.39
N ASN A 173 1.52 -17.55 -14.13
CA ASN A 173 1.27 -18.95 -13.72
C ASN A 173 -0.09 -19.13 -13.03
N LYS A 174 -0.98 -18.11 -13.04
CA LYS A 174 -2.25 -18.09 -12.31
C LYS A 174 -2.08 -18.35 -10.81
N ARG A 175 -0.91 -17.95 -10.29
CA ARG A 175 -0.48 -18.15 -8.90
C ARG A 175 0.15 -16.89 -8.33
N ILE A 176 -0.17 -16.57 -7.08
CA ILE A 176 0.46 -15.48 -6.33
C ILE A 176 0.76 -15.95 -4.90
N PRO A 177 1.96 -15.68 -4.35
CA PRO A 177 2.26 -15.97 -2.95
C PRO A 177 1.29 -15.27 -2.00
N LEU A 178 0.70 -16.02 -1.07
CA LEU A 178 -0.24 -15.48 -0.08
C LEU A 178 0.38 -14.37 0.77
N SER A 179 1.69 -14.44 1.02
CA SER A 179 2.43 -13.40 1.74
C SER A 179 2.39 -12.05 1.02
N LYS A 180 2.52 -12.03 -0.32
CA LYS A 180 2.46 -10.81 -1.14
C LYS A 180 1.05 -10.20 -1.13
N LEU A 181 0.01 -11.03 -1.29
CA LEU A 181 -1.38 -10.59 -1.18
C LEU A 181 -1.69 -10.02 0.21
N TYR A 182 -1.23 -10.70 1.27
CA TYR A 182 -1.43 -10.24 2.64
C TYR A 182 -0.67 -8.95 2.94
N HIS A 183 0.57 -8.82 2.47
CA HIS A 183 1.36 -7.59 2.61
C HIS A 183 0.67 -6.39 1.94
N ASN A 184 0.13 -6.61 0.75
CA ASN A 184 -0.54 -5.58 -0.05
C ASN A 184 -2.07 -5.51 0.15
N ARG A 185 -2.63 -6.22 1.13
CA ARG A 185 -4.08 -6.34 1.32
C ARG A 185 -4.83 -5.02 1.42
N LEU A 186 -4.24 -4.02 2.06
CA LEU A 186 -4.85 -2.71 2.23
C LEU A 186 -5.02 -1.95 0.90
N LEU A 187 -4.16 -2.19 -0.08
CA LEU A 187 -4.30 -1.60 -1.42
C LEU A 187 -5.57 -2.08 -2.12
N PHE A 188 -5.96 -3.34 -1.87
CA PHE A 188 -7.10 -4.00 -2.50
C PHE A 188 -8.33 -4.06 -1.61
N GLY A 189 -8.29 -3.46 -0.42
CA GLY A 189 -9.38 -3.51 0.56
C GLY A 189 -9.66 -4.90 1.13
N LEU A 190 -8.65 -5.77 1.16
CA LEU A 190 -8.80 -7.11 1.73
C LEU A 190 -8.75 -7.03 3.27
N PRO A 191 -9.65 -7.72 3.97
CA PRO A 191 -9.67 -7.73 5.43
C PRO A 191 -8.45 -8.45 6.02
N GLU A 192 -8.19 -8.25 7.29
CA GLU A 192 -7.07 -8.86 8.01
C GLU A 192 -7.14 -10.39 7.98
N ASP A 193 -8.33 -10.94 8.14
CA ASP A 193 -8.63 -12.37 8.15
C ASP A 193 -8.82 -12.98 6.74
N PHE A 194 -8.47 -12.25 5.69
CA PHE A 194 -8.64 -12.67 4.29
C PHE A 194 -8.11 -14.09 4.06
N ARG A 195 -6.91 -14.38 4.54
CA ARG A 195 -6.25 -15.68 4.32
C ARG A 195 -6.96 -16.83 5.03
N ASP A 196 -7.45 -16.59 6.24
CA ASP A 196 -7.92 -17.64 7.13
C ASP A 196 -9.45 -17.80 7.09
N ARG A 197 -10.19 -16.76 6.66
CA ARG A 197 -11.65 -16.77 6.53
C ARG A 197 -12.14 -16.70 5.09
N VAL A 198 -11.64 -15.74 4.29
CA VAL A 198 -12.20 -15.51 2.96
C VAL A 198 -11.72 -16.58 1.98
N VAL A 199 -10.42 -16.87 1.92
CA VAL A 199 -9.88 -17.88 0.97
C VAL A 199 -10.55 -19.25 1.12
N PRO A 200 -10.69 -19.83 2.34
CA PRO A 200 -11.35 -21.12 2.51
C PRO A 200 -12.86 -21.13 2.16
N LYS A 201 -13.52 -19.97 2.23
CA LYS A 201 -14.94 -19.82 1.88
C LYS A 201 -15.21 -19.98 0.39
N TYR A 202 -14.20 -19.78 -0.48
CA TYR A 202 -14.35 -19.80 -1.93
C TYR A 202 -13.44 -20.87 -2.60
N PRO A 203 -13.57 -22.17 -2.23
CA PRO A 203 -12.72 -23.25 -2.76
C PRO A 203 -12.89 -23.50 -4.26
N HIS A 204 -14.01 -23.07 -4.83
CA HIS A 204 -14.28 -23.15 -6.26
C HIS A 204 -13.51 -22.09 -7.08
N TYR A 205 -13.00 -21.05 -6.44
CA TYR A 205 -12.16 -20.03 -7.08
C TYR A 205 -10.69 -20.20 -6.73
N PHE A 206 -10.37 -20.63 -5.50
CA PHE A 206 -9.04 -20.60 -4.95
C PHE A 206 -8.59 -21.97 -4.42
N LYS A 207 -7.32 -22.27 -4.66
CA LYS A 207 -6.61 -23.38 -4.03
C LYS A 207 -5.34 -22.86 -3.38
N VAL A 208 -5.09 -23.24 -2.14
CA VAL A 208 -3.82 -22.97 -1.47
C VAL A 208 -2.91 -24.16 -1.72
N VAL A 209 -1.70 -23.88 -2.22
CA VAL A 209 -0.68 -24.89 -2.53
C VAL A 209 0.58 -24.55 -1.74
N ASP A 210 1.12 -25.55 -1.05
CA ASP A 210 2.42 -25.44 -0.40
C ASP A 210 3.52 -25.66 -1.44
N VAL A 211 4.57 -24.82 -1.41
CA VAL A 211 5.70 -24.94 -2.34
C VAL A 211 6.76 -25.81 -1.68
N GLU A 212 7.02 -26.99 -2.25
CA GLU A 212 7.94 -27.99 -1.70
C GLU A 212 9.39 -27.50 -1.59
N GLU A 213 9.79 -26.56 -2.46
CA GLU A 213 11.18 -26.05 -2.52
C GLU A 213 11.47 -24.94 -1.49
N ASP A 214 10.45 -24.31 -0.89
CA ASP A 214 10.60 -23.16 0.00
C ASP A 214 9.73 -23.38 1.25
N ASP A 215 10.38 -23.92 2.29
CA ASP A 215 9.73 -24.40 3.52
C ASP A 215 8.82 -23.32 4.13
N GLY A 216 7.50 -23.54 4.05
CA GLY A 216 6.46 -22.67 4.57
C GLY A 216 5.90 -21.61 3.61
N LYS A 217 6.33 -21.57 2.34
CA LYS A 217 5.77 -20.65 1.35
C LYS A 217 4.47 -21.21 0.76
N ARG A 218 3.35 -20.55 1.07
CA ARG A 218 2.04 -20.85 0.52
C ARG A 218 1.68 -19.93 -0.63
N VAL A 219 1.15 -20.53 -1.68
CA VAL A 219 0.76 -19.84 -2.91
C VAL A 219 -0.74 -20.02 -3.12
N LEU A 220 -1.41 -18.95 -3.50
CA LEU A 220 -2.80 -18.97 -3.93
C LEU A 220 -2.86 -19.22 -5.42
N GLU A 221 -3.57 -20.26 -5.84
CA GLU A 221 -3.76 -20.65 -7.22
C GLU A 221 -5.22 -20.43 -7.63
N LEU A 222 -5.43 -19.92 -8.84
CA LEU A 222 -6.74 -19.79 -9.45
C LEU A 222 -7.22 -21.16 -9.94
N VAL A 223 -8.40 -21.60 -9.46
CA VAL A 223 -9.04 -22.87 -9.88
C VAL A 223 -9.87 -22.68 -11.13
N ASN A 224 -10.67 -21.61 -11.18
CA ASN A 224 -11.63 -21.37 -12.24
C ASN A 224 -11.38 -20.04 -12.95
N TRP A 225 -11.17 -20.10 -14.28
CA TRP A 225 -11.10 -18.93 -15.14
C TRP A 225 -12.48 -18.39 -15.43
N ASP A 226 -12.63 -17.08 -15.38
CA ASP A 226 -13.90 -16.40 -15.69
C ASP A 226 -13.67 -15.37 -16.81
N HIS A 227 -14.18 -15.69 -17.99
CA HIS A 227 -14.05 -14.82 -19.16
C HIS A 227 -14.76 -13.47 -18.99
N SER A 228 -15.81 -13.40 -18.17
CA SER A 228 -16.51 -12.15 -17.91
C SER A 228 -15.69 -11.17 -17.08
N LEU A 229 -14.81 -11.69 -16.22
CA LEU A 229 -13.86 -10.90 -15.43
C LEU A 229 -12.57 -10.58 -16.20
N ALA A 230 -12.23 -11.36 -17.22
CA ALA A 230 -11.01 -11.22 -18.03
C ALA A 230 -11.07 -10.02 -18.99
N VAL A 231 -11.64 -8.91 -18.54
CA VAL A 231 -11.72 -7.64 -19.27
C VAL A 231 -11.10 -6.56 -18.42
N SER A 232 -10.03 -5.91 -18.93
CA SER A 232 -9.34 -4.85 -18.22
C SER A 232 -10.14 -3.55 -18.19
N ALA A 233 -9.75 -2.62 -17.33
CA ALA A 233 -10.37 -1.30 -17.26
C ALA A 233 -10.24 -0.56 -18.60
N LEU A 234 -9.09 -0.64 -19.25
CA LEU A 234 -8.86 -0.05 -20.57
C LEU A 234 -9.76 -0.69 -21.64
N GLU A 235 -9.91 -2.02 -21.65
CA GLU A 235 -10.78 -2.70 -22.60
C GLU A 235 -12.25 -2.35 -22.40
N LYS A 236 -12.70 -2.18 -21.15
CA LYS A 236 -14.06 -1.70 -20.84
C LYS A 236 -14.32 -0.31 -21.39
N GLU A 237 -13.38 0.59 -21.26
CA GLU A 237 -13.48 1.92 -21.85
C GLU A 237 -13.53 1.88 -23.37
N PHE A 238 -12.83 0.93 -23.99
CA PHE A 238 -12.80 0.68 -25.41
C PHE A 238 -14.14 0.18 -25.95
N LEU A 239 -14.80 -0.70 -25.24
CA LEU A 239 -16.13 -1.21 -25.63
C LEU A 239 -17.20 -0.10 -25.64
N VAL A 240 -16.97 1.00 -24.90
CA VAL A 240 -17.86 2.17 -24.87
C VAL A 240 -17.54 3.20 -25.96
N ASP A 241 -16.25 3.34 -26.32
CA ASP A 241 -15.79 4.34 -27.27
C ASP A 241 -14.48 3.89 -27.92
N GLU A 242 -14.58 3.34 -29.15
CA GLU A 242 -13.39 2.89 -29.91
C GLU A 242 -12.34 3.99 -30.10
N ASP A 243 -12.75 5.26 -30.18
CA ASP A 243 -11.83 6.39 -30.28
C ASP A 243 -11.12 6.70 -28.96
N LYS A 244 -11.72 6.37 -27.80
CA LYS A 244 -11.09 6.55 -26.50
C LYS A 244 -9.86 5.67 -26.32
N VAL A 245 -9.85 4.46 -26.83
CA VAL A 245 -8.69 3.56 -26.70
C VAL A 245 -7.54 3.93 -27.59
N LYS A 246 -7.83 4.41 -28.79
CA LYS A 246 -6.77 5.04 -29.58
C LYS A 246 -6.17 6.25 -28.85
N ARG A 247 -6.93 6.83 -27.93
CA ARG A 247 -6.51 7.91 -27.01
C ARG A 247 -6.03 7.41 -25.63
N ALA A 248 -6.18 6.13 -25.29
CA ALA A 248 -5.89 5.59 -23.94
C ALA A 248 -4.46 5.89 -23.46
N PHE A 249 -3.53 6.15 -24.38
CA PHE A 249 -2.20 6.62 -24.08
C PHE A 249 -1.99 8.11 -24.44
N LYS A 250 -3.04 8.82 -24.85
CA LYS A 250 -3.02 10.25 -25.23
C LYS A 250 -3.69 11.15 -24.18
N PHE A 251 -3.74 10.74 -22.92
CA PHE A 251 -4.38 11.57 -21.89
C PHE A 251 -3.77 12.97 -21.87
N PRO A 252 -4.58 14.02 -21.91
CA PRO A 252 -4.08 15.37 -21.72
C PRO A 252 -3.42 15.43 -20.34
N ILE A 253 -2.24 16.01 -20.27
CA ILE A 253 -1.52 16.25 -19.01
C ILE A 253 -2.27 17.37 -18.30
N LYS A 254 -3.35 17.01 -17.59
CA LYS A 254 -4.13 17.98 -16.83
C LYS A 254 -3.52 18.27 -15.46
N HIS A 255 -2.71 17.34 -14.94
CA HIS A 255 -2.16 17.41 -13.60
C HIS A 255 -0.66 17.12 -13.62
N GLY A 256 0.10 18.04 -13.06
CA GLY A 256 1.50 17.87 -12.74
C GLY A 256 2.45 18.07 -13.91
N ASN A 257 3.71 18.20 -13.55
CA ASN A 257 4.79 18.47 -14.49
C ASN A 257 4.88 17.36 -15.51
N ALA A 258 4.71 17.77 -16.76
CA ALA A 258 5.23 16.98 -17.86
C ALA A 258 6.73 16.82 -17.60
N LEU A 259 7.18 15.60 -17.43
CA LEU A 259 8.57 15.33 -17.68
C LEU A 259 8.83 15.86 -19.10
N GLU A 260 9.82 16.74 -19.27
CA GLU A 260 10.28 17.10 -20.61
C GLU A 260 10.89 15.83 -21.19
N LEU A 261 10.09 15.13 -21.98
CA LEU A 261 10.55 13.97 -22.73
C LEU A 261 11.47 14.49 -23.82
N ASP A 262 12.56 13.77 -24.05
CA ASP A 262 13.35 14.05 -25.23
C ASP A 262 12.58 13.64 -26.50
N MET A 263 13.03 14.12 -27.67
CA MET A 263 12.35 13.86 -28.95
C MET A 263 12.25 12.36 -29.26
N GLU A 264 13.19 11.55 -28.78
CA GLU A 264 13.18 10.11 -28.99
C GLU A 264 12.12 9.42 -28.13
N ASP A 265 12.00 9.80 -26.87
CA ASP A 265 10.97 9.28 -25.96
C ASP A 265 9.56 9.70 -26.42
N GLU A 266 9.40 10.94 -26.91
CA GLU A 266 8.14 11.40 -27.50
C GLU A 266 7.75 10.60 -28.76
N ARG A 267 8.72 10.31 -29.61
CA ARG A 267 8.52 9.47 -30.78
C ARG A 267 8.10 8.05 -30.41
N LYS A 268 8.75 7.45 -29.42
CA LYS A 268 8.38 6.13 -28.88
C LYS A 268 6.97 6.12 -28.31
N LEU A 269 6.58 7.15 -27.55
CA LEU A 269 5.21 7.27 -27.06
C LEU A 269 4.17 7.33 -28.17
N ASN A 270 4.49 8.06 -29.23
CA ASN A 270 3.59 8.15 -30.40
C ASN A 270 3.49 6.80 -31.13
N MET A 271 4.59 6.05 -31.24
CA MET A 271 4.58 4.69 -31.79
C MET A 271 3.78 3.72 -30.91
N LEU A 272 3.93 3.78 -29.58
CA LEU A 272 3.15 2.96 -28.63
C LEU A 272 1.63 3.16 -28.80
N ASN A 273 1.19 4.38 -29.20
CA ASN A 273 -0.23 4.64 -29.45
C ASN A 273 -0.79 3.86 -30.64
N THR A 274 0.04 3.57 -31.65
CA THR A 274 -0.39 2.88 -32.87
C THR A 274 -0.43 1.35 -32.72
N LEU A 275 0.26 0.80 -31.73
CA LEU A 275 0.28 -0.62 -31.47
C LEU A 275 -1.06 -1.12 -30.92
N PRO A 276 -1.47 -2.37 -31.19
CA PRO A 276 -2.66 -2.96 -30.59
C PRO A 276 -2.49 -3.09 -29.07
N LEU A 277 -3.61 -2.99 -28.35
CA LEU A 277 -3.64 -3.29 -26.93
C LEU A 277 -3.71 -4.81 -26.76
N VAL A 278 -2.68 -5.39 -26.13
CA VAL A 278 -2.71 -6.80 -25.70
C VAL A 278 -3.32 -6.84 -24.30
N SER A 279 -4.37 -7.65 -24.12
CA SER A 279 -5.06 -7.74 -22.83
C SER A 279 -4.12 -8.21 -21.72
N PRO A 280 -4.17 -7.59 -20.54
CA PRO A 280 -3.46 -8.06 -19.36
C PRO A 280 -3.79 -9.51 -18.95
N TYR A 281 -4.91 -10.03 -19.43
CA TYR A 281 -5.41 -11.39 -19.18
C TYR A 281 -5.04 -12.39 -20.28
N SER A 282 -4.43 -11.92 -21.38
CA SER A 282 -4.01 -12.77 -22.49
C SER A 282 -2.69 -13.50 -22.18
N GLU A 283 -2.62 -14.77 -22.54
CA GLU A 283 -1.38 -15.52 -22.47
C GLU A 283 -0.35 -15.06 -23.51
N GLU A 284 -0.80 -14.43 -24.60
CA GLU A 284 0.09 -13.91 -25.65
C GLU A 284 1.02 -12.83 -25.11
N GLY A 285 0.52 -11.98 -24.19
CA GLY A 285 1.31 -10.91 -23.60
C GLY A 285 2.55 -11.39 -22.85
N SER A 286 2.46 -12.54 -22.17
CA SER A 286 3.58 -13.13 -21.42
C SER A 286 4.65 -13.75 -22.34
N LYS A 287 4.32 -14.02 -23.61
CA LYS A 287 5.21 -14.63 -24.62
C LYS A 287 5.94 -13.59 -25.47
N LEU A 288 5.59 -12.29 -25.33
CA LEU A 288 6.23 -11.21 -26.07
C LEU A 288 7.71 -11.09 -25.71
N ASP A 289 8.55 -10.80 -26.72
CA ASP A 289 9.95 -10.48 -26.45
C ASP A 289 10.07 -9.22 -25.60
N LEU A 290 10.78 -9.34 -24.47
CA LEU A 290 10.90 -8.30 -23.44
C LEU A 290 11.40 -6.94 -23.94
N TRP A 291 12.10 -6.93 -25.08
CA TRP A 291 12.75 -5.74 -25.63
C TRP A 291 11.91 -5.01 -26.70
N THR A 292 10.73 -5.54 -27.04
CA THR A 292 9.85 -4.94 -28.04
C THR A 292 8.96 -3.84 -27.42
N LEU A 293 8.47 -2.94 -28.29
CA LEU A 293 7.50 -1.91 -27.87
C LEU A 293 6.15 -2.51 -27.50
N GLU A 294 5.77 -3.62 -28.13
CA GLU A 294 4.57 -4.39 -27.82
C GLU A 294 4.62 -4.92 -26.37
N ALA A 295 5.76 -5.48 -25.97
CA ALA A 295 5.97 -5.94 -24.60
C ALA A 295 6.01 -4.78 -23.60
N GLU A 296 6.51 -3.61 -23.99
CA GLU A 296 6.44 -2.40 -23.15
C GLU A 296 4.99 -1.96 -23.00
N LYS A 297 4.22 -1.88 -24.09
CA LYS A 297 2.79 -1.53 -24.05
C LYS A 297 1.99 -2.51 -23.20
N TYR A 298 2.25 -3.81 -23.32
CA TYR A 298 1.63 -4.84 -22.48
C TYR A 298 1.91 -4.60 -21.00
N ARG A 299 3.17 -4.34 -20.61
CA ARG A 299 3.52 -4.06 -19.21
C ARG A 299 2.87 -2.78 -18.68
N VAL A 300 2.73 -1.75 -19.53
CA VAL A 300 1.96 -0.54 -19.17
C VAL A 300 0.50 -0.92 -18.91
N GLY A 301 -0.10 -1.76 -19.76
CA GLY A 301 -1.46 -2.31 -19.58
C GLY A 301 -1.61 -3.10 -18.28
N ILE A 302 -0.63 -3.95 -17.95
CA ILE A 302 -0.60 -4.70 -16.67
C ILE A 302 -0.61 -3.75 -15.47
N ILE A 303 0.25 -2.72 -15.46
CA ILE A 303 0.32 -1.76 -14.35
C ILE A 303 -0.94 -0.90 -14.29
N HIS A 304 -1.49 -0.52 -15.43
CA HIS A 304 -2.77 0.18 -15.49
C HIS A 304 -3.87 -0.64 -14.82
N GLU A 305 -4.02 -1.91 -15.22
CA GLU A 305 -5.03 -2.80 -14.62
C GLU A 305 -4.75 -3.05 -13.12
N PHE A 306 -3.49 -3.28 -12.73
CA PHE A 306 -3.12 -3.41 -11.33
C PHE A 306 -3.58 -2.21 -10.49
N LEU A 307 -3.29 -0.97 -10.95
CA LEU A 307 -3.71 0.25 -10.27
C LEU A 307 -5.23 0.42 -10.30
N SER A 308 -5.91 0.04 -11.37
CA SER A 308 -7.36 0.10 -11.48
C SER A 308 -8.06 -0.84 -10.48
N LEU A 309 -7.39 -1.91 -10.06
CA LEU A 309 -7.88 -2.83 -9.03
C LEU A 309 -7.62 -2.33 -7.60
N THR A 310 -6.72 -1.37 -7.39
CA THR A 310 -6.49 -0.79 -6.06
C THR A 310 -7.64 0.14 -5.66
N LEU A 311 -7.84 0.32 -4.34
CA LEU A 311 -8.91 1.18 -3.80
C LEU A 311 -8.78 2.63 -4.27
N GLU A 312 -7.57 3.17 -4.17
CA GLU A 312 -7.28 4.58 -4.44
C GLU A 312 -6.62 4.81 -5.81
N LYS A 313 -6.63 3.81 -6.69
CA LYS A 313 -6.06 3.88 -8.04
C LYS A 313 -4.60 4.38 -8.05
N ARG A 314 -3.88 4.02 -6.99
CA ARG A 314 -2.47 4.34 -6.77
C ARG A 314 -1.77 3.24 -5.98
N ALA A 315 -0.45 3.14 -6.14
CA ALA A 315 0.38 2.28 -5.31
C ALA A 315 1.83 2.81 -5.27
N TYR A 316 2.56 2.51 -4.21
CA TYR A 316 3.99 2.76 -4.20
C TYR A 316 4.71 1.81 -5.13
N ILE A 317 5.79 2.26 -5.77
CA ILE A 317 6.56 1.44 -6.73
C ILE A 317 7.01 0.12 -6.10
N HIS A 318 7.42 0.12 -4.83
CA HIS A 318 7.85 -1.11 -4.17
C HIS A 318 6.72 -2.15 -4.06
N ASN A 319 5.45 -1.72 -3.89
CA ASN A 319 4.30 -2.63 -3.89
C ASN A 319 4.08 -3.23 -5.29
N ILE A 320 4.24 -2.44 -6.36
CA ILE A 320 4.11 -2.93 -7.74
C ILE A 320 5.23 -3.93 -8.06
N VAL A 321 6.47 -3.58 -7.73
CA VAL A 321 7.66 -4.39 -8.00
C VAL A 321 7.69 -5.69 -7.17
N GLU A 322 6.99 -5.74 -6.05
CA GLU A 322 6.83 -6.98 -5.29
C GLU A 322 6.19 -8.10 -6.12
N PHE A 323 5.32 -7.74 -7.08
CA PHE A 323 4.68 -8.67 -8.02
C PHE A 323 5.42 -8.83 -9.36
N LYS A 324 6.69 -8.42 -9.44
CA LYS A 324 7.43 -8.40 -10.72
C LYS A 324 7.48 -9.77 -11.42
N GLU A 325 7.60 -10.84 -10.65
CA GLU A 325 7.69 -12.20 -11.18
C GLU A 325 6.34 -12.69 -11.70
N GLU A 326 5.28 -12.43 -10.94
CA GLU A 326 3.92 -12.83 -11.29
C GLU A 326 3.40 -12.09 -12.52
N PHE A 327 3.78 -10.82 -12.67
CA PHE A 327 3.31 -9.96 -13.78
C PHE A 327 4.35 -9.75 -14.89
N SER A 328 5.42 -10.54 -14.90
CA SER A 328 6.50 -10.44 -15.91
C SER A 328 7.06 -9.02 -16.08
N LEU A 329 7.18 -8.28 -14.96
CA LEU A 329 7.74 -6.94 -14.96
C LEU A 329 9.27 -7.00 -14.95
N THR A 330 9.91 -6.02 -15.57
CA THR A 330 11.37 -5.95 -15.65
C THR A 330 11.97 -5.10 -14.53
N LYS A 331 13.29 -5.20 -14.34
CA LYS A 331 14.04 -4.29 -13.46
C LYS A 331 13.96 -2.82 -13.87
N HIS A 332 13.54 -2.54 -15.11
CA HIS A 332 13.39 -1.19 -15.66
C HIS A 332 11.98 -0.60 -15.50
N THR A 333 11.11 -1.25 -14.72
CA THR A 333 9.72 -0.81 -14.50
C THR A 333 9.65 0.65 -14.05
N TYR A 334 10.54 1.10 -13.17
CA TYR A 334 10.58 2.50 -12.73
C TYR A 334 10.83 3.47 -13.90
N GLN A 335 11.84 3.20 -14.73
CA GLN A 335 12.16 4.05 -15.88
C GLN A 335 11.06 4.04 -16.93
N MET A 336 10.41 2.89 -17.13
CA MET A 336 9.25 2.77 -17.99
C MET A 336 8.10 3.68 -17.49
N LEU A 337 7.79 3.66 -16.20
CA LEU A 337 6.74 4.51 -15.63
C LEU A 337 7.04 6.00 -15.79
N LEU A 338 8.29 6.42 -15.61
CA LEU A 338 8.72 7.81 -15.85
C LEU A 338 8.49 8.25 -17.30
N LYS A 339 8.64 7.32 -18.26
CA LYS A 339 8.45 7.58 -19.69
C LYS A 339 6.99 7.48 -20.16
N GLN A 340 6.05 7.24 -19.24
CA GLN A 340 4.61 7.17 -19.50
C GLN A 340 3.80 8.28 -18.77
N PRO A 341 4.18 9.57 -18.92
CA PRO A 341 3.59 10.67 -18.16
C PRO A 341 2.14 10.96 -18.56
N ARG A 342 1.67 10.39 -19.68
CA ARG A 342 0.29 10.53 -20.15
C ARG A 342 -0.67 9.67 -19.33
N THR A 343 -0.21 8.51 -18.87
CA THR A 343 -1.03 7.51 -18.13
C THR A 343 -0.83 7.62 -16.63
N PHE A 344 0.42 7.79 -16.20
CA PHE A 344 0.78 7.77 -14.78
C PHE A 344 1.32 9.12 -14.31
N TYR A 345 1.07 9.41 -13.04
CA TYR A 345 1.75 10.49 -12.33
C TYR A 345 2.58 9.89 -11.20
N LEU A 346 3.84 10.29 -11.07
CA LEU A 346 4.72 9.86 -10.01
C LEU A 346 4.88 10.99 -9.01
N ALA A 347 4.40 10.77 -7.78
CA ALA A 347 4.54 11.70 -6.68
C ALA A 347 5.48 11.16 -5.59
N GLY A 348 6.08 12.02 -4.80
CA GLY A 348 6.93 11.66 -3.68
C GLY A 348 8.42 11.88 -3.93
N THR A 349 9.26 11.01 -3.38
CA THR A 349 10.72 11.12 -3.43
C THR A 349 11.36 9.92 -4.11
N GLU A 350 12.61 10.05 -4.57
CA GLU A 350 13.37 8.97 -5.23
C GLU A 350 13.37 7.63 -4.49
N MET A 351 13.27 7.67 -3.16
CA MET A 351 13.23 6.45 -2.33
C MET A 351 11.82 5.89 -2.12
N ASN A 352 10.78 6.66 -2.46
CA ASN A 352 9.41 6.30 -2.13
C ASN A 352 8.39 6.91 -3.11
N TRP A 353 8.57 6.63 -4.40
CA TRP A 353 7.63 7.05 -5.42
C TRP A 353 6.29 6.33 -5.32
N CYS A 354 5.21 7.10 -5.36
CA CYS A 354 3.85 6.62 -5.52
C CYS A 354 3.37 6.87 -6.95
N VAL A 355 2.84 5.85 -7.57
CA VAL A 355 2.30 5.88 -8.94
C VAL A 355 0.79 6.04 -8.87
N PHE A 356 0.27 7.07 -9.49
CA PHE A 356 -1.15 7.38 -9.60
C PHE A 356 -1.63 7.11 -11.02
N LEU A 357 -2.81 6.52 -11.15
CA LEU A 357 -3.52 6.39 -12.40
C LEU A 357 -4.28 7.68 -12.68
N LYS A 358 -3.82 8.48 -13.65
CA LYS A 358 -4.35 9.83 -13.89
C LYS A 358 -5.84 9.88 -14.16
N ASP A 359 -6.33 8.95 -14.97
CA ASP A 359 -7.73 8.95 -15.42
C ASP A 359 -8.74 8.69 -14.32
N ALA A 360 -8.27 8.11 -13.22
CA ALA A 360 -9.12 7.85 -12.07
C ALA A 360 -9.41 9.11 -11.23
N TYR A 361 -8.73 10.23 -11.53
CA TYR A 361 -8.84 11.47 -10.75
C TYR A 361 -9.40 12.61 -11.60
N GLY A 362 -10.29 13.41 -10.99
CA GLY A 362 -10.81 14.62 -11.58
C GLY A 362 -9.82 15.77 -11.61
N GLU A 363 -10.23 16.90 -12.17
CA GLU A 363 -9.41 18.13 -12.25
C GLU A 363 -9.14 18.74 -10.86
N ASP A 364 -10.00 18.44 -9.90
CA ASP A 364 -9.89 18.81 -8.49
C ASP A 364 -8.91 17.91 -7.70
N GLY A 365 -8.34 16.89 -8.35
CA GLY A 365 -7.47 15.91 -7.72
C GLY A 365 -8.19 14.91 -6.84
N GLN A 366 -9.54 14.88 -6.87
CA GLN A 366 -10.31 13.88 -6.16
C GLN A 366 -10.50 12.62 -7.00
N LEU A 367 -10.59 11.48 -6.34
CA LEU A 367 -10.91 10.22 -6.98
C LEU A 367 -12.35 10.27 -7.53
N ILE A 368 -12.54 10.00 -8.84
CA ILE A 368 -13.84 10.10 -9.52
C ILE A 368 -14.82 9.09 -8.92
N ASN A 369 -14.38 7.85 -8.77
CA ASN A 369 -15.19 6.77 -8.21
C ASN A 369 -14.57 6.30 -6.91
N LYS A 370 -15.08 6.78 -5.78
CA LYS A 370 -14.57 6.42 -4.45
C LYS A 370 -15.18 5.10 -3.98
N ASP A 371 -14.31 4.17 -3.64
CA ASP A 371 -14.70 2.94 -2.93
C ASP A 371 -15.22 3.29 -1.52
N PRO A 372 -16.24 2.57 -0.99
CA PRO A 372 -16.76 2.80 0.37
C PRO A 372 -15.67 2.77 1.46
N GLN A 373 -14.63 1.95 1.31
CA GLN A 373 -13.50 1.94 2.23
C GLN A 373 -12.68 3.24 2.19
N VAL A 374 -12.53 3.84 1.00
CA VAL A 374 -11.84 5.15 0.86
C VAL A 374 -12.68 6.23 1.52
N VAL A 375 -14.00 6.23 1.31
CA VAL A 375 -14.92 7.16 1.98
C VAL A 375 -14.87 7.01 3.50
N PHE A 376 -14.78 5.78 4.00
CA PHE A 376 -14.58 5.52 5.43
C PHE A 376 -13.28 6.12 5.95
N ASN A 377 -12.16 5.93 5.23
CA ASN A 377 -10.86 6.48 5.62
C ASN A 377 -10.87 8.02 5.63
N GLU A 378 -11.49 8.66 4.64
CA GLU A 378 -11.67 10.12 4.61
C GLU A 378 -12.47 10.64 5.80
N LYS A 379 -13.56 9.94 6.18
CA LYS A 379 -14.34 10.27 7.39
C LYS A 379 -13.51 10.14 8.66
N LEU A 380 -12.74 9.07 8.78
CA LEU A 380 -11.85 8.84 9.92
C LEU A 380 -10.83 9.98 10.06
N TYR A 381 -10.23 10.41 8.94
CA TYR A 381 -9.28 11.52 8.93
C TYR A 381 -9.94 12.85 9.33
N LYS A 382 -11.13 13.11 8.80
CA LYS A 382 -11.92 14.28 9.18
C LYS A 382 -12.19 14.32 10.69
N TYR A 383 -12.59 13.21 11.28
CA TYR A 383 -12.81 13.14 12.74
C TYR A 383 -11.52 13.31 13.54
N ALA A 384 -10.40 12.84 13.01
CA ALA A 384 -9.10 13.00 13.66
C ALA A 384 -8.61 14.47 13.65
N ASP A 385 -8.96 15.25 12.62
CA ASP A 385 -8.56 16.66 12.48
C ASP A 385 -9.52 17.62 13.19
N MET A 386 -10.83 17.31 13.29
CA MET A 386 -11.83 18.22 13.90
C MET A 386 -11.45 18.65 15.31
N GLN A 387 -10.71 17.87 16.05
CA GLN A 387 -10.33 18.20 17.44
C GLN A 387 -9.11 19.11 17.55
N HIS A 388 -8.33 19.29 16.50
CA HIS A 388 -7.30 20.33 16.48
C HIS A 388 -7.89 21.74 16.39
N LEU A 389 -9.12 21.87 15.88
CA LEU A 389 -9.78 23.18 15.76
C LEU A 389 -10.38 23.62 17.08
N GLU A 390 -10.97 22.71 17.87
CA GLU A 390 -11.58 23.05 19.16
C GLU A 390 -10.55 23.40 20.26
N SER A 391 -9.36 22.79 20.22
CA SER A 391 -8.30 23.10 21.18
C SER A 391 -7.57 24.43 20.92
N ASN A 392 -7.70 25.01 19.73
CA ASN A 392 -7.10 26.30 19.38
C ASN A 392 -8.06 27.50 19.61
N PHE A 393 -9.31 27.26 19.98
CA PHE A 393 -10.29 28.30 20.32
C PHE A 393 -10.54 28.44 21.83
N GLY A 394 -9.79 27.74 22.67
CA GLY A 394 -9.92 27.69 24.12
C GLY A 394 -8.72 28.24 24.90
N GLU A 395 -7.81 29.00 24.27
CA GLU A 395 -6.76 29.80 24.95
C GLU A 395 -7.02 31.30 24.83
#